data_d5c0552bdad89a611eae16ff22853b29
#
_entry.id   d5c0552bdad89a611eae16ff22853b29
#
_cell.length_a   1.000
_cell.length_b   1.000
_cell.length_c   1.000
_cell.angle_alpha   90.00
_cell.angle_beta   90.00
_cell.angle_gamma   90.00
#
_symmetry.space_group_name_H-M   'P 1'
#
loop_
_entity.id
_entity.type
_entity.pdbx_description
1 polymer ?
#
loop_
_entity_poly.entity_id
_entity_poly.type
_entity_poly.pdbx_seq_one_letter_code
_entity_poly.pdbx_strand_id
1 'polypeptide(L)'
;MPKVNLLVICFAVILSLAGAARGQNRPKVRAAYTSIGIQFDPVYIMKELNLPRKHGVDAEILFVPVSSRAVQAALAGEIQFITSAGVANINANMSGADFVGLTATLNTFVFKILGSPDIKKPEMLKGKKVGISRLGGASDFSIRYALTRWGLVPDKDVAIIQVGGEHEEFLALQNKAVDAVVLSEPFATLARRQGSAVIADLSQLGVAYSMHGFGARKGFIQVNRDVVVRFMKAYLEGIYVFKTNKEVALNVLKKYTRLDDLSLVQTSYEEMSQRLIRRVPYPDREGIQTIIDQLAKTRPQMKNLNPNDFIDPSILKEIEESGFVKKLYGN
;
A
#
# COMPACT_ATOMS: atom_id res chain seq x y z
N MET A 1 58.36 -25.18 42.51
CA MET A 1 57.56 -24.11 41.91
C MET A 1 57.18 -24.51 40.48
N PRO A 2 55.96 -24.85 40.18
CA PRO A 2 55.55 -25.23 38.79
C PRO A 2 55.42 -24.03 37.91
N LYS A 3 56.09 -24.05 36.77
CA LYS A 3 55.91 -23.08 35.66
C LYS A 3 54.57 -23.34 35.01
N VAL A 4 53.57 -22.53 35.34
CA VAL A 4 52.25 -22.53 34.67
C VAL A 4 52.48 -21.99 33.25
N ASN A 5 52.16 -22.81 32.24
CA ASN A 5 52.37 -22.52 30.84
C ASN A 5 51.51 -21.32 30.39
N LEU A 6 52.15 -20.18 30.20
CA LEU A 6 51.58 -18.91 29.66
C LEU A 6 50.93 -19.10 28.28
N LEU A 7 51.35 -20.16 27.55
CA LEU A 7 50.82 -20.51 26.22
C LEU A 7 49.35 -20.99 26.24
N VAL A 8 48.88 -21.64 27.32
CA VAL A 8 47.52 -22.19 27.43
C VAL A 8 46.51 -21.07 27.66
N ILE A 9 46.91 -20.00 28.37
CA ILE A 9 46.04 -18.86 28.66
C ILE A 9 45.80 -17.99 27.39
N CYS A 10 46.81 -17.82 26.53
CA CYS A 10 46.65 -17.11 25.28
C CYS A 10 45.71 -17.83 24.27
N PHE A 11 45.72 -19.17 24.26
CA PHE A 11 44.84 -19.94 23.36
C PHE A 11 43.37 -19.90 23.80
N ALA A 12 43.09 -19.86 25.09
CA ALA A 12 41.72 -19.77 25.63
C ALA A 12 41.10 -18.38 25.41
N VAL A 13 41.88 -17.29 25.40
CA VAL A 13 41.41 -15.90 25.13
C VAL A 13 41.14 -15.70 23.65
N ILE A 14 41.89 -16.34 22.75
CA ILE A 14 41.66 -16.23 21.29
C ILE A 14 40.39 -17.01 20.87
N LEU A 15 40.07 -18.15 21.54
CA LEU A 15 38.81 -18.86 21.24
C LEU A 15 37.56 -18.12 21.74
N SER A 16 37.67 -17.33 22.82
CA SER A 16 36.52 -16.54 23.32
C SER A 16 36.23 -15.28 22.50
N LEU A 17 37.20 -14.74 21.76
CA LEU A 17 37.03 -13.60 20.84
C LEU A 17 36.50 -14.03 19.46
N ALA A 18 36.69 -15.28 19.04
CA ALA A 18 36.15 -15.81 17.79
C ALA A 18 34.64 -16.10 17.84
N GLY A 19 34.02 -16.09 19.03
CA GLY A 19 32.58 -16.28 19.22
C GLY A 19 31.72 -15.01 19.02
N ALA A 20 32.33 -13.82 19.04
CA ALA A 20 31.59 -12.56 19.06
C ALA A 20 31.36 -11.94 17.67
N ALA A 21 31.96 -12.49 16.62
CA ALA A 21 31.88 -11.93 15.25
C ALA A 21 31.04 -12.81 14.28
N ARG A 22 30.04 -13.54 14.80
CA ARG A 22 28.96 -14.00 13.91
C ARG A 22 28.09 -12.79 13.59
N GLY A 23 28.52 -12.02 12.60
CA GLY A 23 27.63 -11.08 11.95
C GLY A 23 26.35 -11.82 11.58
N GLN A 24 25.23 -11.49 12.25
CA GLN A 24 23.95 -12.10 11.94
C GLN A 24 23.75 -11.92 10.43
N ASN A 25 23.85 -13.02 9.67
CA ASN A 25 23.56 -13.03 8.25
C ASN A 25 22.06 -12.78 8.11
N ARG A 26 21.68 -11.47 8.07
CA ARG A 26 20.29 -11.08 7.98
C ARG A 26 19.74 -11.49 6.61
N PRO A 27 18.59 -12.15 6.56
CA PRO A 27 17.95 -12.45 5.28
C PRO A 27 17.72 -11.15 4.51
N LYS A 28 18.12 -11.16 3.22
CA LYS A 28 17.92 -10.05 2.31
C LYS A 28 16.60 -10.19 1.60
N VAL A 29 15.83 -9.11 1.56
CA VAL A 29 14.57 -9.04 0.83
C VAL A 29 14.46 -7.70 0.09
N ARG A 30 13.66 -7.69 -0.97
CA ARG A 30 13.23 -6.47 -1.65
C ARG A 30 11.74 -6.27 -1.47
N ALA A 31 11.36 -5.03 -1.20
CA ALA A 31 9.96 -4.63 -1.12
C ALA A 31 9.71 -3.47 -2.08
N ALA A 32 8.56 -3.46 -2.74
CA ALA A 32 8.18 -2.38 -3.65
C ALA A 32 6.93 -1.65 -3.16
N TYR A 33 6.94 -0.32 -3.27
CA TYR A 33 5.74 0.49 -3.25
C TYR A 33 5.48 1.06 -4.65
N THR A 34 4.20 1.16 -5.02
CA THR A 34 3.80 1.31 -6.43
C THR A 34 3.22 2.67 -6.78
N SER A 35 3.04 3.55 -5.81
CA SER A 35 2.60 4.93 -6.00
C SER A 35 3.20 5.84 -4.92
N ILE A 36 3.10 7.15 -5.11
CA ILE A 36 3.51 8.16 -4.15
C ILE A 36 2.25 8.81 -3.61
N GLY A 37 2.08 8.80 -2.29
CA GLY A 37 0.92 9.37 -1.60
C GLY A 37 0.99 9.11 -0.11
N ILE A 38 0.13 9.77 0.65
CA ILE A 38 0.12 9.69 2.12
C ILE A 38 -0.18 8.28 2.65
N GLN A 39 -0.93 7.49 1.90
CA GLN A 39 -1.25 6.11 2.25
C GLN A 39 -0.01 5.20 2.33
N PHE A 40 1.11 5.63 1.73
CA PHE A 40 2.38 4.91 1.78
C PHE A 40 3.31 5.39 2.90
N ASP A 41 2.91 6.41 3.67
CA ASP A 41 3.78 7.01 4.69
C ASP A 41 4.31 6.00 5.71
N PRO A 42 3.54 5.02 6.21
CA PRO A 42 4.10 3.95 7.05
C PRO A 42 5.25 3.16 6.38
N VAL A 43 5.23 3.02 5.05
CA VAL A 43 6.31 2.36 4.28
C VAL A 43 7.52 3.27 4.16
N TYR A 44 7.31 4.58 3.96
CA TYR A 44 8.39 5.55 3.93
C TYR A 44 9.08 5.64 5.29
N ILE A 45 8.32 5.71 6.38
CA ILE A 45 8.84 5.69 7.76
C ILE A 45 9.62 4.41 8.02
N MET A 46 9.08 3.27 7.62
CA MET A 46 9.77 1.97 7.74
C MET A 46 11.13 1.99 7.04
N LYS A 47 11.23 2.64 5.87
CA LYS A 47 12.47 2.81 5.11
C LYS A 47 13.42 3.81 5.78
N GLU A 48 12.95 5.01 6.10
CA GLU A 48 13.78 6.09 6.66
C GLU A 48 14.38 5.73 8.02
N LEU A 49 13.61 5.05 8.87
CA LEU A 49 14.07 4.59 10.18
C LEU A 49 14.76 3.21 10.14
N ASN A 50 14.93 2.64 8.94
CA ASN A 50 15.53 1.33 8.73
C ASN A 50 14.94 0.23 9.67
N LEU A 51 13.62 0.24 9.86
CA LEU A 51 12.93 -0.65 10.77
C LEU A 51 13.11 -2.13 10.43
N PRO A 52 13.18 -2.57 9.16
CA PRO A 52 13.46 -3.98 8.86
C PRO A 52 14.76 -4.48 9.49
N ARG A 53 15.81 -3.67 9.49
CA ARG A 53 17.09 -4.02 10.09
C ARG A 53 17.01 -4.15 11.61
N LYS A 54 16.19 -3.32 12.26
CA LYS A 54 15.86 -3.45 13.70
C LYS A 54 15.20 -4.79 14.01
N HIS A 55 14.37 -5.30 13.09
CA HIS A 55 13.71 -6.60 13.18
C HIS A 55 14.51 -7.77 12.56
N GLY A 56 15.81 -7.57 12.26
CA GLY A 56 16.68 -8.64 11.79
C GLY A 56 16.52 -9.01 10.31
N VAL A 57 15.97 -8.12 9.50
CA VAL A 57 15.84 -8.29 8.03
C VAL A 57 16.60 -7.17 7.33
N ASP A 58 17.41 -7.51 6.33
CA ASP A 58 18.05 -6.53 5.45
C ASP A 58 17.13 -6.29 4.24
N ALA A 59 16.36 -5.20 4.29
CA ALA A 59 15.33 -4.92 3.30
C ALA A 59 15.69 -3.71 2.42
N GLU A 60 15.71 -3.92 1.11
CA GLU A 60 15.76 -2.86 0.11
C GLU A 60 14.32 -2.47 -0.26
N ILE A 61 13.90 -1.23 0.08
CA ILE A 61 12.54 -0.73 -0.21
C ILE A 61 12.60 0.22 -1.39
N LEU A 62 11.98 -0.17 -2.51
CA LEU A 62 12.09 0.43 -3.82
C LEU A 62 10.77 1.08 -4.26
N PHE A 63 10.87 2.19 -4.99
CA PHE A 63 9.75 2.71 -5.76
C PHE A 63 9.73 2.01 -7.12
N VAL A 64 8.68 1.25 -7.39
CA VAL A 64 8.44 0.61 -8.69
C VAL A 64 7.10 1.13 -9.21
N PRO A 65 7.11 2.23 -9.97
CA PRO A 65 5.85 2.77 -10.50
C PRO A 65 5.18 1.72 -11.37
N VAL A 66 3.86 1.59 -11.21
CA VAL A 66 3.06 0.61 -11.96
C VAL A 66 3.06 -0.80 -11.33
N SER A 67 1.95 -1.13 -10.67
CA SER A 67 1.76 -2.42 -9.96
C SER A 67 2.07 -3.65 -10.81
N SER A 68 1.78 -3.65 -12.12
CA SER A 68 2.08 -4.81 -12.97
C SER A 68 3.58 -5.07 -13.17
N ARG A 69 4.43 -4.03 -13.16
CA ARG A 69 5.89 -4.22 -13.19
C ARG A 69 6.38 -4.82 -11.88
N ALA A 70 5.89 -4.31 -10.74
CA ALA A 70 6.21 -4.88 -9.44
C ALA A 70 5.79 -6.35 -9.33
N VAL A 71 4.60 -6.70 -9.86
CA VAL A 71 4.12 -8.09 -9.92
C VAL A 71 5.04 -8.95 -10.78
N GLN A 72 5.45 -8.49 -11.97
CA GLN A 72 6.37 -9.26 -12.83
C GLN A 72 7.72 -9.51 -12.14
N ALA A 73 8.30 -8.49 -11.49
CA ALA A 73 9.54 -8.63 -10.73
C ALA A 73 9.38 -9.60 -9.55
N ALA A 74 8.21 -9.62 -8.90
CA ALA A 74 7.93 -10.56 -7.83
C ALA A 74 7.71 -12.00 -8.35
N LEU A 75 7.11 -12.19 -9.51
CA LEU A 75 7.01 -13.51 -10.18
C LEU A 75 8.38 -14.05 -10.56
N ALA A 76 9.30 -13.16 -10.98
CA ALA A 76 10.70 -13.50 -11.23
C ALA A 76 11.52 -13.76 -9.95
N GLY A 77 10.93 -13.55 -8.74
CA GLY A 77 11.62 -13.72 -7.46
C GLY A 77 12.52 -12.55 -7.05
N GLU A 78 12.55 -11.48 -7.84
CA GLU A 78 13.39 -10.31 -7.59
C GLU A 78 12.87 -9.43 -6.45
N ILE A 79 11.54 -9.41 -6.22
CA ILE A 79 10.86 -8.67 -5.17
C ILE A 79 10.00 -9.65 -4.36
N GLN A 80 10.09 -9.58 -3.03
CA GLN A 80 9.37 -10.46 -2.11
C GLN A 80 8.06 -9.85 -1.62
N PHE A 81 8.02 -8.54 -1.42
CA PHE A 81 6.86 -7.83 -0.89
C PHE A 81 6.44 -6.69 -1.82
N ILE A 82 5.15 -6.58 -2.07
CA ILE A 82 4.60 -5.48 -2.89
C ILE A 82 3.47 -4.81 -2.14
N THR A 83 3.47 -3.48 -2.08
CA THR A 83 2.25 -2.76 -1.71
C THR A 83 1.38 -2.55 -2.94
N SER A 84 0.15 -3.03 -2.89
CA SER A 84 -0.78 -2.93 -4.03
C SER A 84 -2.22 -2.92 -3.56
N ALA A 85 -3.13 -2.53 -4.46
CA ALA A 85 -4.56 -2.71 -4.27
C ALA A 85 -4.95 -4.18 -4.52
N GLY A 86 -5.98 -4.66 -3.83
CA GLY A 86 -6.48 -6.03 -3.98
C GLY A 86 -6.86 -6.38 -5.42
N VAL A 87 -7.39 -5.41 -6.19
CA VAL A 87 -7.71 -5.61 -7.61
C VAL A 87 -6.49 -5.98 -8.45
N ALA A 88 -5.32 -5.42 -8.16
CA ALA A 88 -4.09 -5.76 -8.86
C ALA A 88 -3.63 -7.18 -8.54
N ASN A 89 -3.76 -7.61 -7.27
CA ASN A 89 -3.44 -8.97 -6.84
C ASN A 89 -4.38 -10.00 -7.47
N ILE A 90 -5.69 -9.73 -7.52
CA ILE A 90 -6.66 -10.61 -8.18
C ILE A 90 -6.35 -10.74 -9.67
N ASN A 91 -6.10 -9.63 -10.37
CA ASN A 91 -5.75 -9.66 -11.79
C ASN A 91 -4.44 -10.44 -12.04
N ALA A 92 -3.45 -10.31 -11.15
CA ALA A 92 -2.20 -11.07 -11.23
C ALA A 92 -2.46 -12.59 -11.07
N ASN A 93 -3.27 -12.97 -10.08
CA ASN A 93 -3.59 -14.38 -9.82
C ASN A 93 -4.40 -15.00 -10.96
N MET A 94 -5.28 -14.24 -11.61
CA MET A 94 -5.97 -14.70 -12.84
C MET A 94 -5.01 -14.92 -14.02
N SER A 95 -3.81 -14.35 -13.95
CA SER A 95 -2.73 -14.56 -14.92
C SER A 95 -1.69 -15.60 -14.45
N GLY A 96 -2.02 -16.40 -13.42
CA GLY A 96 -1.19 -17.50 -12.94
C GLY A 96 -0.24 -17.14 -11.79
N ALA A 97 -0.36 -15.94 -11.19
CA ALA A 97 0.35 -15.61 -9.95
C ALA A 97 -0.24 -16.34 -8.74
N ASP A 98 0.51 -16.36 -7.62
CA ASP A 98 0.11 -16.93 -6.33
C ASP A 98 0.16 -15.89 -5.20
N PHE A 99 -0.22 -14.65 -5.49
CA PHE A 99 -0.19 -13.55 -4.53
C PHE A 99 -1.32 -13.60 -3.51
N VAL A 100 -0.97 -13.30 -2.24
CA VAL A 100 -1.95 -13.03 -1.18
C VAL A 100 -1.64 -11.70 -0.48
N GLY A 101 -2.70 -10.98 -0.10
CA GLY A 101 -2.62 -9.81 0.75
C GLY A 101 -2.33 -10.23 2.20
N LEU A 102 -1.25 -9.68 2.75
CA LEU A 102 -0.87 -9.84 4.16
C LEU A 102 -1.50 -8.76 5.04
N THR A 103 -1.76 -7.59 4.45
CA THR A 103 -2.39 -6.44 5.13
C THR A 103 -3.42 -5.77 4.24
N ALA A 104 -4.39 -5.10 4.87
CA ALA A 104 -5.24 -4.08 4.24
C ALA A 104 -5.11 -2.79 5.06
N THR A 105 -4.09 -2.00 4.76
CA THR A 105 -3.79 -0.75 5.44
C THR A 105 -4.94 0.24 5.29
N LEU A 106 -5.54 0.23 4.11
CA LEU A 106 -6.79 0.91 3.78
C LEU A 106 -7.80 -0.11 3.25
N ASN A 107 -8.96 -0.15 3.87
CA ASN A 107 -10.04 -1.06 3.51
C ASN A 107 -11.31 -0.35 2.99
N THR A 108 -11.15 0.84 2.46
CA THR A 108 -12.19 1.62 1.80
C THR A 108 -11.59 2.40 0.64
N PHE A 109 -12.42 2.93 -0.23
CA PHE A 109 -11.96 3.89 -1.23
C PHE A 109 -11.40 5.14 -0.53
N VAL A 110 -10.37 5.74 -1.13
CA VAL A 110 -9.75 6.99 -0.65
C VAL A 110 -9.79 8.09 -1.71
N PHE A 111 -10.33 7.76 -2.88
CA PHE A 111 -10.39 8.68 -4.00
C PHE A 111 -11.57 9.63 -3.92
N LYS A 112 -11.34 10.83 -4.42
CA LYS A 112 -12.37 11.79 -4.79
C LYS A 112 -12.40 11.93 -6.30
N ILE A 113 -13.59 12.06 -6.86
CA ILE A 113 -13.75 12.39 -8.27
C ILE A 113 -13.88 13.90 -8.36
N LEU A 114 -12.91 14.52 -9.05
CA LEU A 114 -12.86 15.97 -9.23
C LEU A 114 -13.05 16.30 -10.71
N GLY A 115 -13.88 17.29 -10.98
CA GLY A 115 -14.19 17.76 -12.32
C GLY A 115 -13.85 19.21 -12.55
N SER A 116 -13.98 19.64 -13.80
CA SER A 116 -14.01 21.05 -14.13
C SER A 116 -15.07 21.77 -13.31
N PRO A 117 -14.96 23.10 -13.06
CA PRO A 117 -15.81 23.82 -12.09
C PRO A 117 -17.32 23.72 -12.34
N ASP A 118 -17.72 23.46 -13.58
CA ASP A 118 -19.08 23.27 -14.02
C ASP A 118 -19.65 21.86 -13.82
N ILE A 119 -18.79 20.84 -13.62
CA ILE A 119 -19.19 19.43 -13.43
C ILE A 119 -19.25 19.11 -11.93
N LYS A 120 -20.46 19.19 -11.35
CA LYS A 120 -20.65 19.14 -9.89
C LYS A 120 -21.40 17.89 -9.41
N LYS A 121 -21.91 17.06 -10.31
CA LYS A 121 -22.73 15.88 -9.98
C LYS A 121 -22.36 14.69 -10.86
N PRO A 122 -22.51 13.46 -10.38
CA PRO A 122 -22.21 12.25 -11.13
C PRO A 122 -22.87 12.16 -12.50
N GLU A 123 -24.14 12.59 -12.61
CA GLU A 123 -24.92 12.51 -13.85
C GLU A 123 -24.31 13.38 -14.96
N MET A 124 -23.61 14.44 -14.60
CA MET A 124 -22.94 15.38 -15.52
C MET A 124 -21.69 14.76 -16.16
N LEU A 125 -21.24 13.60 -15.71
CA LEU A 125 -20.15 12.86 -16.33
C LEU A 125 -20.56 12.18 -17.65
N LYS A 126 -21.86 12.09 -17.96
CA LYS A 126 -22.31 11.49 -19.21
C LYS A 126 -21.76 12.26 -20.42
N GLY A 127 -21.13 11.54 -21.35
CA GLY A 127 -20.45 12.10 -22.52
C GLY A 127 -19.08 12.73 -22.22
N LYS A 128 -18.59 12.64 -20.99
CA LYS A 128 -17.33 13.24 -20.54
C LYS A 128 -16.17 12.25 -20.51
N LYS A 129 -14.94 12.80 -20.41
CA LYS A 129 -13.69 12.06 -20.27
C LYS A 129 -13.22 12.09 -18.81
N VAL A 130 -13.00 10.93 -18.22
CA VAL A 130 -12.42 10.82 -16.87
C VAL A 130 -11.01 10.25 -16.96
N GLY A 131 -10.04 11.02 -16.47
CA GLY A 131 -8.64 10.60 -16.35
C GLY A 131 -8.46 9.66 -15.17
N ILE A 132 -7.66 8.62 -15.40
CA ILE A 132 -7.25 7.64 -14.40
C ILE A 132 -5.74 7.38 -14.49
N SER A 133 -5.14 6.86 -13.41
CA SER A 133 -3.71 6.55 -13.43
C SER A 133 -3.41 5.40 -14.39
N ARG A 134 -4.18 4.31 -14.31
CA ARG A 134 -3.93 3.11 -15.11
C ARG A 134 -5.15 2.23 -15.21
N LEU A 135 -5.37 1.67 -16.40
CA LEU A 135 -6.38 0.64 -16.64
C LEU A 135 -6.07 -0.64 -15.81
N GLY A 136 -7.10 -1.17 -15.16
CA GLY A 136 -7.00 -2.31 -14.25
C GLY A 136 -6.40 -2.00 -12.88
N GLY A 137 -6.06 -0.74 -12.61
CA GLY A 137 -5.57 -0.24 -11.31
C GLY A 137 -6.69 0.23 -10.38
N ALA A 138 -6.29 0.80 -9.23
CA ALA A 138 -7.23 1.23 -8.20
C ALA A 138 -8.14 2.39 -8.64
N SER A 139 -7.62 3.39 -9.34
CA SER A 139 -8.42 4.53 -9.84
C SER A 139 -9.43 4.08 -10.90
N ASP A 140 -9.01 3.20 -11.83
CA ASP A 140 -9.90 2.60 -12.84
C ASP A 140 -11.03 1.79 -12.19
N PHE A 141 -10.68 0.92 -11.24
CA PHE A 141 -11.68 0.16 -10.49
C PHE A 141 -12.66 1.08 -9.77
N SER A 142 -12.14 2.11 -9.10
CA SER A 142 -12.96 3.03 -8.28
C SER A 142 -13.96 3.81 -9.13
N ILE A 143 -13.52 4.37 -10.27
CA ILE A 143 -14.44 5.10 -11.15
C ILE A 143 -15.47 4.18 -11.81
N ARG A 144 -15.07 2.98 -12.28
CA ARG A 144 -16.01 2.01 -12.85
C ARG A 144 -17.05 1.55 -11.83
N TYR A 145 -16.63 1.32 -10.59
CA TYR A 145 -17.53 0.99 -9.49
C TYR A 145 -18.55 2.12 -9.25
N ALA A 146 -18.06 3.35 -9.13
CA ALA A 146 -18.89 4.53 -8.88
C ALA A 146 -19.88 4.79 -10.03
N LEU A 147 -19.40 4.78 -11.28
CA LEU A 147 -20.26 4.97 -12.46
C LEU A 147 -21.37 3.92 -12.51
N THR A 148 -21.03 2.64 -12.29
CA THR A 148 -22.04 1.56 -12.26
C THR A 148 -23.09 1.79 -11.19
N ARG A 149 -22.67 2.25 -9.99
CA ARG A 149 -23.58 2.57 -8.87
C ARG A 149 -24.50 3.76 -9.18
N TRP A 150 -24.06 4.68 -10.01
CA TRP A 150 -24.84 5.85 -10.48
C TRP A 150 -25.66 5.58 -11.74
N GLY A 151 -25.69 4.34 -12.24
CA GLY A 151 -26.42 3.98 -13.45
C GLY A 151 -25.77 4.41 -14.76
N LEU A 152 -24.49 4.82 -14.71
CA LEU A 152 -23.71 5.15 -15.90
C LEU A 152 -22.88 3.94 -16.34
N VAL A 153 -22.82 3.70 -17.65
CA VAL A 153 -22.08 2.58 -18.22
C VAL A 153 -20.65 3.03 -18.55
N PRO A 154 -19.62 2.47 -17.84
CA PRO A 154 -18.22 2.77 -18.17
C PRO A 154 -17.90 2.48 -19.64
N ASP A 155 -17.05 3.29 -20.24
CA ASP A 155 -16.60 3.25 -21.63
C ASP A 155 -17.70 3.52 -22.69
N LYS A 156 -18.99 3.53 -22.28
CA LYS A 156 -20.11 3.87 -23.16
C LYS A 156 -20.68 5.26 -22.86
N ASP A 157 -21.07 5.50 -21.60
CA ASP A 157 -21.60 6.79 -21.18
C ASP A 157 -20.49 7.77 -20.76
N VAL A 158 -19.34 7.24 -20.29
CA VAL A 158 -18.19 8.00 -19.80
C VAL A 158 -16.91 7.39 -20.35
N ALA A 159 -16.14 8.18 -21.08
CA ALA A 159 -14.84 7.72 -21.59
C ALA A 159 -13.79 7.70 -20.47
N ILE A 160 -13.15 6.56 -20.23
CA ILE A 160 -12.12 6.40 -19.22
C ILE A 160 -10.76 6.44 -19.91
N ILE A 161 -9.93 7.43 -19.56
CA ILE A 161 -8.66 7.73 -20.24
C ILE A 161 -7.49 7.51 -19.28
N GLN A 162 -6.56 6.65 -19.63
CA GLN A 162 -5.32 6.51 -18.86
C GLN A 162 -4.39 7.70 -19.15
N VAL A 163 -4.04 8.46 -18.11
CA VAL A 163 -3.21 9.69 -18.24
C VAL A 163 -1.89 9.62 -17.47
N GLY A 164 -1.71 8.66 -16.57
CA GLY A 164 -0.50 8.52 -15.74
C GLY A 164 -0.80 8.58 -14.24
N GLY A 165 0.21 8.87 -13.41
CA GLY A 165 0.03 8.97 -11.94
C GLY A 165 -0.86 10.13 -11.52
N GLU A 166 -1.12 10.28 -10.21
CA GLU A 166 -2.03 11.32 -9.69
C GLU A 166 -1.54 12.75 -10.01
N HIS A 167 -0.24 12.95 -10.16
CA HIS A 167 0.29 14.23 -10.62
C HIS A 167 -0.10 14.51 -12.08
N GLU A 168 0.03 13.53 -12.95
CA GLU A 168 -0.35 13.63 -14.36
C GLU A 168 -1.88 13.75 -14.51
N GLU A 169 -2.66 13.05 -13.69
CA GLU A 169 -4.12 13.20 -13.62
C GLU A 169 -4.50 14.66 -13.28
N PHE A 170 -3.86 15.22 -12.24
CA PHE A 170 -4.07 16.61 -11.84
C PHE A 170 -3.74 17.57 -12.99
N LEU A 171 -2.59 17.42 -13.63
CA LEU A 171 -2.21 18.27 -14.77
C LEU A 171 -3.15 18.11 -15.97
N ALA A 172 -3.62 16.89 -16.26
CA ALA A 172 -4.58 16.64 -17.33
C ALA A 172 -5.91 17.36 -17.11
N LEU A 173 -6.40 17.43 -15.86
CA LEU A 173 -7.59 18.20 -15.49
C LEU A 173 -7.34 19.71 -15.67
N GLN A 174 -6.23 20.23 -15.16
CA GLN A 174 -5.88 21.66 -15.25
C GLN A 174 -5.75 22.13 -16.72
N ASN A 175 -5.17 21.29 -17.56
CA ASN A 175 -5.00 21.56 -18.98
C ASN A 175 -6.25 21.22 -19.82
N LYS A 176 -7.36 20.81 -19.19
CA LYS A 176 -8.62 20.43 -19.86
C LYS A 176 -8.47 19.29 -20.89
N ALA A 177 -7.45 18.43 -20.72
CA ALA A 177 -7.27 17.23 -21.54
C ALA A 177 -8.32 16.17 -21.20
N VAL A 178 -8.81 16.20 -19.95
CA VAL A 178 -9.94 15.42 -19.44
C VAL A 178 -10.90 16.32 -18.67
N ASP A 179 -12.15 15.91 -18.55
CA ASP A 179 -13.21 16.68 -17.89
C ASP A 179 -13.25 16.44 -16.37
N ALA A 180 -12.80 15.26 -15.93
CA ALA A 180 -12.70 14.88 -14.53
C ALA A 180 -11.54 13.89 -14.31
N VAL A 181 -11.14 13.71 -13.04
CA VAL A 181 -10.06 12.81 -12.61
C VAL A 181 -10.40 12.12 -11.30
N VAL A 182 -9.62 11.07 -10.97
CA VAL A 182 -9.78 10.26 -9.76
C VAL A 182 -8.55 10.43 -8.87
N LEU A 183 -8.58 11.34 -7.92
CA LEU A 183 -7.45 11.73 -7.10
C LEU A 183 -7.63 11.33 -5.63
N SER A 184 -6.54 10.93 -4.99
CA SER A 184 -6.46 10.84 -3.53
C SER A 184 -5.82 12.10 -2.93
N GLU A 185 -5.79 12.17 -1.59
CA GLU A 185 -5.05 13.24 -0.93
C GLU A 185 -3.52 13.02 -1.09
N PRO A 186 -2.74 14.07 -1.29
CA PRO A 186 -3.08 15.50 -1.19
C PRO A 186 -3.55 16.14 -2.53
N PHE A 187 -3.49 15.44 -3.66
CA PHE A 187 -3.82 16.00 -4.98
C PHE A 187 -5.30 16.41 -5.10
N ALA A 188 -6.20 15.70 -4.42
CA ALA A 188 -7.61 16.06 -4.38
C ALA A 188 -7.82 17.46 -3.75
N THR A 189 -7.17 17.74 -2.64
CA THR A 189 -7.24 19.08 -2.02
C THR A 189 -6.54 20.13 -2.87
N LEU A 190 -5.41 19.81 -3.52
CA LEU A 190 -4.74 20.73 -4.44
C LEU A 190 -5.66 21.13 -5.60
N ALA A 191 -6.31 20.16 -6.25
CA ALA A 191 -7.25 20.42 -7.34
C ALA A 191 -8.43 21.29 -6.88
N ARG A 192 -9.01 21.02 -5.71
CA ARG A 192 -10.06 21.86 -5.11
C ARG A 192 -9.62 23.31 -4.90
N ARG A 193 -8.43 23.52 -4.34
CA ARG A 193 -7.87 24.87 -4.13
C ARG A 193 -7.68 25.63 -5.44
N GLN A 194 -7.49 24.93 -6.54
CA GLN A 194 -7.41 25.50 -7.88
C GLN A 194 -8.76 25.59 -8.60
N GLY A 195 -9.86 25.41 -7.87
CA GLY A 195 -11.22 25.64 -8.38
C GLY A 195 -11.92 24.41 -8.97
N SER A 196 -11.31 23.22 -8.92
CA SER A 196 -11.98 22.00 -9.37
C SER A 196 -13.17 21.66 -8.45
N ALA A 197 -14.27 21.22 -9.05
CA ALA A 197 -15.46 20.79 -8.31
C ALA A 197 -15.27 19.34 -7.78
N VAL A 198 -15.68 19.08 -6.55
CA VAL A 198 -15.79 17.72 -6.03
C VAL A 198 -17.12 17.15 -6.52
N ILE A 199 -17.04 16.16 -7.43
CA ILE A 199 -18.22 15.46 -7.95
C ILE A 199 -18.69 14.42 -6.94
N ALA A 200 -17.73 13.68 -6.34
CA ALA A 200 -18.00 12.69 -5.31
C ALA A 200 -16.76 12.41 -4.46
N ASP A 201 -16.97 12.10 -3.18
CA ASP A 201 -16.00 11.49 -2.29
C ASP A 201 -16.32 10.00 -2.14
N LEU A 202 -15.52 9.14 -2.75
CA LEU A 202 -15.79 7.71 -2.77
C LEU A 202 -15.59 7.05 -1.41
N SER A 203 -14.86 7.68 -0.47
CA SER A 203 -14.73 7.19 0.90
C SER A 203 -16.06 7.20 1.66
N GLN A 204 -17.02 8.01 1.21
CA GLN A 204 -18.36 8.11 1.80
C GLN A 204 -19.34 7.06 1.27
N LEU A 205 -18.94 6.21 0.34
CA LEU A 205 -19.82 5.18 -0.23
C LEU A 205 -20.16 4.06 0.78
N GLY A 206 -19.44 3.98 1.90
CA GLY A 206 -19.65 2.94 2.92
C GLY A 206 -19.34 1.52 2.42
N VAL A 207 -18.41 1.39 1.47
CA VAL A 207 -18.09 0.13 0.80
C VAL A 207 -16.73 -0.35 1.24
N ALA A 208 -16.67 -1.62 1.68
CA ALA A 208 -15.40 -2.28 1.92
C ALA A 208 -14.65 -2.47 0.58
N TYR A 209 -13.38 -2.05 0.55
CA TYR A 209 -12.52 -2.20 -0.62
C TYR A 209 -11.07 -2.37 -0.17
N SER A 210 -10.44 -3.48 -0.54
CA SER A 210 -9.02 -3.71 -0.25
C SER A 210 -8.16 -2.78 -1.09
N MET A 211 -8.00 -1.53 -0.59
CA MET A 211 -7.39 -0.44 -1.35
C MET A 211 -5.88 -0.54 -1.39
N HIS A 212 -5.25 -0.82 -0.25
CA HIS A 212 -3.80 -0.75 -0.13
C HIS A 212 -3.30 -1.65 1.00
N GLY A 213 -2.25 -2.42 0.72
CA GLY A 213 -1.58 -3.25 1.71
C GLY A 213 -0.41 -4.02 1.12
N PHE A 214 0.44 -4.57 1.99
CA PHE A 214 1.48 -5.50 1.56
C PHE A 214 0.89 -6.85 1.18
N GLY A 215 1.41 -7.41 0.10
CA GLY A 215 1.21 -8.78 -0.34
C GLY A 215 2.53 -9.44 -0.67
N ALA A 216 2.51 -10.77 -0.71
CA ALA A 216 3.64 -11.62 -1.09
C ALA A 216 3.14 -12.89 -1.79
N ARG A 217 4.04 -13.65 -2.42
CA ARG A 217 3.72 -14.94 -3.02
C ARG A 217 3.52 -16.01 -1.94
N LYS A 218 2.50 -16.85 -2.08
CA LYS A 218 2.23 -17.97 -1.15
C LYS A 218 3.47 -18.87 -0.95
N GLY A 219 4.13 -19.23 -2.06
CA GLY A 219 5.34 -20.06 -1.99
C GLY A 219 6.47 -19.40 -1.20
N PHE A 220 6.66 -18.08 -1.32
CA PHE A 220 7.65 -17.36 -0.52
C PHE A 220 7.29 -17.37 0.98
N ILE A 221 6.02 -17.11 1.33
CA ILE A 221 5.54 -17.10 2.71
C ILE A 221 5.77 -18.46 3.39
N GLN A 222 5.45 -19.55 2.70
CA GLN A 222 5.58 -20.92 3.23
C GLN A 222 7.03 -21.27 3.60
N VAL A 223 7.99 -20.91 2.75
CA VAL A 223 9.40 -21.23 2.95
C VAL A 223 10.11 -20.25 3.89
N ASN A 224 9.65 -18.98 3.94
CA ASN A 224 10.34 -17.90 4.64
C ASN A 224 9.46 -17.23 5.71
N ARG A 225 8.58 -17.99 6.38
CA ARG A 225 7.58 -17.44 7.30
C ARG A 225 8.17 -16.52 8.36
N ASP A 226 9.31 -16.90 8.97
CA ASP A 226 10.00 -16.08 9.97
C ASP A 226 10.46 -14.71 9.40
N VAL A 227 10.97 -14.69 8.16
CA VAL A 227 11.35 -13.46 7.47
C VAL A 227 10.12 -12.57 7.22
N VAL A 228 9.00 -13.18 6.81
CA VAL A 228 7.73 -12.46 6.60
C VAL A 228 7.22 -11.85 7.89
N VAL A 229 7.22 -12.60 8.99
CA VAL A 229 6.81 -12.12 10.33
C VAL A 229 7.67 -10.94 10.77
N ARG A 230 9.00 -11.04 10.65
CA ARG A 230 9.92 -9.94 11.02
C ARG A 230 9.71 -8.70 10.14
N PHE A 231 9.54 -8.88 8.84
CA PHE A 231 9.26 -7.77 7.92
C PHE A 231 7.93 -7.09 8.24
N MET A 232 6.88 -7.88 8.55
CA MET A 232 5.59 -7.33 8.97
C MET A 232 5.64 -6.65 10.34
N LYS A 233 6.46 -7.10 11.29
CA LYS A 233 6.72 -6.37 12.55
C LYS A 233 7.31 -4.98 12.27
N ALA A 234 8.27 -4.88 11.34
CA ALA A 234 8.83 -3.59 10.93
C ALA A 234 7.75 -2.67 10.31
N TYR A 235 6.85 -3.23 9.52
CA TYR A 235 5.74 -2.47 8.95
C TYR A 235 4.74 -1.97 10.01
N LEU A 236 4.36 -2.84 10.95
CA LEU A 236 3.49 -2.45 12.07
C LEU A 236 4.13 -1.38 12.96
N GLU A 237 5.45 -1.42 13.15
CA GLU A 237 6.17 -0.34 13.83
C GLU A 237 6.17 0.96 13.00
N GLY A 238 6.27 0.88 11.67
CA GLY A 238 6.08 2.03 10.78
C GLY A 238 4.69 2.66 10.93
N ILE A 239 3.64 1.84 11.01
CA ILE A 239 2.27 2.31 11.31
C ILE A 239 2.19 2.95 12.70
N TYR A 240 2.82 2.34 13.70
CA TYR A 240 2.87 2.90 15.05
C TYR A 240 3.51 4.29 15.05
N VAL A 241 4.68 4.46 14.45
CA VAL A 241 5.36 5.76 14.35
C VAL A 241 4.50 6.77 13.58
N PHE A 242 3.90 6.36 12.47
CA PHE A 242 2.97 7.19 11.70
C PHE A 242 1.83 7.73 12.55
N LYS A 243 1.26 6.90 13.43
CA LYS A 243 0.10 7.27 14.26
C LYS A 243 0.46 8.08 15.51
N THR A 244 1.67 7.92 16.04
CA THR A 244 2.06 8.45 17.35
C THR A 244 3.12 9.55 17.29
N ASN A 245 3.84 9.68 16.17
CA ASN A 245 4.86 10.70 15.99
C ASN A 245 4.56 11.56 14.74
N LYS A 246 3.71 12.56 14.93
CA LYS A 246 3.27 13.48 13.87
C LYS A 246 4.44 14.18 13.19
N GLU A 247 5.46 14.58 13.94
CA GLU A 247 6.61 15.29 13.40
C GLU A 247 7.39 14.43 12.41
N VAL A 248 7.72 13.20 12.79
CA VAL A 248 8.39 12.24 11.90
C VAL A 248 7.54 11.97 10.66
N ALA A 249 6.24 11.72 10.84
CA ALA A 249 5.34 11.44 9.73
C ALA A 249 5.29 12.61 8.73
N LEU A 250 5.10 13.84 9.18
CA LEU A 250 5.03 15.01 8.30
C LEU A 250 6.37 15.30 7.58
N ASN A 251 7.51 15.13 8.26
CA ASN A 251 8.83 15.30 7.66
C ASN A 251 9.10 14.25 6.58
N VAL A 252 8.77 13.00 6.84
CA VAL A 252 8.91 11.90 5.88
C VAL A 252 7.98 12.12 4.70
N LEU A 253 6.71 12.43 4.95
CA LEU A 253 5.72 12.66 3.89
C LEU A 253 6.14 13.81 2.97
N LYS A 254 6.60 14.94 3.52
CA LYS A 254 7.13 16.06 2.74
C LYS A 254 8.27 15.62 1.82
N LYS A 255 9.23 14.85 2.33
CA LYS A 255 10.38 14.33 1.58
C LYS A 255 9.95 13.52 0.35
N TYR A 256 8.95 12.63 0.52
CA TYR A 256 8.53 11.71 -0.54
C TYR A 256 7.54 12.33 -1.53
N THR A 257 6.62 13.17 -1.06
CA THR A 257 5.62 13.82 -1.92
C THR A 257 6.16 15.07 -2.61
N ARG A 258 7.26 15.65 -2.09
CA ARG A 258 7.82 16.93 -2.54
C ARG A 258 6.82 18.10 -2.49
N LEU A 259 5.86 18.03 -1.58
CA LEU A 259 4.89 19.07 -1.36
C LEU A 259 5.37 20.00 -0.24
N ASP A 260 5.47 21.29 -0.56
CA ASP A 260 5.91 22.31 0.39
C ASP A 260 4.77 22.89 1.22
N ASP A 261 3.52 22.74 0.80
CA ASP A 261 2.34 23.18 1.53
C ASP A 261 2.07 22.29 2.75
N LEU A 262 2.61 22.70 3.89
CA LEU A 262 2.46 21.98 5.16
C LEU A 262 1.00 21.84 5.61
N SER A 263 0.13 22.81 5.28
CA SER A 263 -1.28 22.77 5.69
C SER A 263 -2.03 21.65 4.95
N LEU A 264 -1.69 21.45 3.70
CA LEU A 264 -2.23 20.39 2.86
C LEU A 264 -1.80 19.00 3.38
N VAL A 265 -0.49 18.86 3.64
CA VAL A 265 0.11 17.63 4.16
C VAL A 265 -0.46 17.28 5.53
N GLN A 266 -0.63 18.27 6.42
CA GLN A 266 -1.13 18.06 7.77
C GLN A 266 -2.60 17.59 7.76
N THR A 267 -3.48 18.22 6.98
CA THR A 267 -4.89 17.83 6.91
C THR A 267 -5.03 16.37 6.43
N SER A 268 -4.28 16.01 5.41
CA SER A 268 -4.26 14.64 4.88
C SER A 268 -3.72 13.64 5.90
N TYR A 269 -2.68 14.01 6.65
CA TYR A 269 -2.13 13.19 7.73
C TYR A 269 -3.16 12.92 8.83
N GLU A 270 -3.90 13.93 9.28
CA GLU A 270 -4.89 13.80 10.37
C GLU A 270 -6.01 12.83 9.95
N GLU A 271 -6.53 12.95 8.73
CA GLU A 271 -7.53 12.01 8.22
C GLU A 271 -6.99 10.57 8.17
N MET A 272 -5.82 10.37 7.61
CA MET A 272 -5.22 9.04 7.46
C MET A 272 -4.86 8.41 8.81
N SER A 273 -4.21 9.17 9.70
CA SER A 273 -3.70 8.64 10.97
C SER A 273 -4.81 8.34 11.97
N GLN A 274 -5.88 9.15 12.01
CA GLN A 274 -6.95 9.02 13.00
C GLN A 274 -8.08 8.09 12.52
N ARG A 275 -8.44 8.13 11.23
CA ARG A 275 -9.65 7.49 10.73
C ARG A 275 -9.41 6.28 9.84
N LEU A 276 -8.43 6.34 8.93
CA LEU A 276 -8.35 5.37 7.85
C LEU A 276 -7.35 4.25 8.12
N ILE A 277 -6.15 4.55 8.62
CA ILE A 277 -5.13 3.53 8.88
C ILE A 277 -5.36 2.87 10.24
N ARG A 278 -5.58 1.56 10.24
CA ARG A 278 -5.78 0.75 11.45
C ARG A 278 -4.44 0.44 12.13
N ARG A 279 -4.44 0.25 13.48
CA ARG A 279 -3.24 -0.18 14.25
C ARG A 279 -2.73 -1.55 13.78
N VAL A 280 -3.65 -2.48 13.56
CA VAL A 280 -3.38 -3.79 12.97
C VAL A 280 -4.25 -3.90 11.71
N PRO A 281 -3.63 -3.77 10.53
CA PRO A 281 -4.37 -3.71 9.27
C PRO A 281 -4.61 -5.11 8.71
N TYR A 282 -5.44 -5.92 9.37
CA TYR A 282 -5.80 -7.24 8.86
C TYR A 282 -6.29 -7.17 7.41
N PRO A 283 -5.91 -8.16 6.57
CA PRO A 283 -6.42 -8.23 5.21
C PRO A 283 -7.93 -8.39 5.22
N ASP A 284 -8.61 -7.69 4.32
CA ASP A 284 -10.06 -7.52 4.34
C ASP A 284 -10.74 -8.44 3.33
N ARG A 285 -11.38 -9.50 3.83
CA ARG A 285 -12.15 -10.44 3.02
C ARG A 285 -13.30 -9.75 2.28
N GLU A 286 -14.00 -8.84 2.97
CA GLU A 286 -15.17 -8.16 2.41
C GLU A 286 -14.75 -7.21 1.27
N GLY A 287 -13.63 -6.52 1.44
CA GLY A 287 -13.05 -5.68 0.39
C GLY A 287 -12.60 -6.48 -0.84
N ILE A 288 -12.11 -7.70 -0.66
CA ILE A 288 -11.81 -8.62 -1.77
C ILE A 288 -13.10 -9.10 -2.45
N GLN A 289 -14.17 -9.43 -1.67
CA GLN A 289 -15.46 -9.81 -2.24
C GLN A 289 -16.04 -8.70 -3.11
N THR A 290 -16.01 -7.45 -2.66
CA THR A 290 -16.44 -6.29 -3.46
C THR A 290 -15.72 -6.22 -4.81
N ILE A 291 -14.42 -6.51 -4.82
CA ILE A 291 -13.64 -6.52 -6.06
C ILE A 291 -14.10 -7.64 -6.98
N ILE A 292 -14.26 -8.84 -6.45
CA ILE A 292 -14.74 -10.01 -7.21
C ILE A 292 -16.10 -9.72 -7.82
N ASP A 293 -17.06 -9.23 -7.04
CA ASP A 293 -18.43 -8.94 -7.48
C ASP A 293 -18.47 -7.90 -8.60
N GLN A 294 -17.65 -6.85 -8.50
CA GLN A 294 -17.59 -5.84 -9.55
C GLN A 294 -16.94 -6.37 -10.82
N LEU A 295 -15.85 -7.14 -10.71
CA LEU A 295 -15.17 -7.72 -11.87
C LEU A 295 -16.05 -8.78 -12.54
N ALA A 296 -16.86 -9.53 -11.79
CA ALA A 296 -17.77 -10.55 -12.31
C ALA A 296 -18.84 -9.97 -13.25
N LYS A 297 -19.15 -8.67 -13.16
CA LYS A 297 -20.11 -8.02 -14.07
C LYS A 297 -19.64 -8.04 -15.54
N THR A 298 -18.31 -7.99 -15.75
CA THR A 298 -17.70 -8.01 -17.09
C THR A 298 -16.95 -9.31 -17.38
N ARG A 299 -16.64 -10.10 -16.35
CA ARG A 299 -15.92 -11.37 -16.39
C ARG A 299 -16.64 -12.43 -15.56
N PRO A 300 -17.72 -13.05 -16.06
CA PRO A 300 -18.60 -13.92 -15.26
C PRO A 300 -17.88 -15.08 -14.55
N GLN A 301 -16.77 -15.58 -15.09
CA GLN A 301 -15.94 -16.63 -14.46
C GLN A 301 -15.39 -16.23 -13.09
N MET A 302 -15.26 -14.94 -12.80
CA MET A 302 -14.76 -14.45 -11.51
C MET A 302 -15.77 -14.65 -10.36
N LYS A 303 -17.04 -14.84 -10.65
CA LYS A 303 -18.10 -15.04 -9.65
C LYS A 303 -17.83 -16.23 -8.71
N ASN A 304 -17.08 -17.23 -9.18
CA ASN A 304 -16.79 -18.44 -8.42
C ASN A 304 -15.50 -18.36 -7.59
N LEU A 305 -14.80 -17.20 -7.59
CA LEU A 305 -13.58 -17.03 -6.81
C LEU A 305 -13.92 -16.93 -5.32
N ASN A 306 -13.12 -17.63 -4.49
CA ASN A 306 -13.22 -17.51 -3.05
C ASN A 306 -12.31 -16.35 -2.57
N PRO A 307 -12.83 -15.30 -1.92
CA PRO A 307 -12.02 -14.17 -1.45
C PRO A 307 -10.90 -14.58 -0.47
N ASN A 308 -11.07 -15.68 0.26
CA ASN A 308 -10.04 -16.19 1.17
C ASN A 308 -8.78 -16.68 0.43
N ASP A 309 -8.86 -16.99 -0.85
CA ASP A 309 -7.71 -17.42 -1.64
C ASP A 309 -6.72 -16.27 -1.93
N PHE A 310 -7.15 -15.02 -1.73
CA PHE A 310 -6.40 -13.79 -2.01
C PHE A 310 -5.85 -13.10 -0.77
N ILE A 311 -6.04 -13.67 0.42
CA ILE A 311 -5.58 -13.08 1.69
C ILE A 311 -4.94 -14.12 2.60
N ASP A 312 -3.99 -13.68 3.45
CA ASP A 312 -3.41 -14.49 4.52
C ASP A 312 -3.35 -13.66 5.82
N PRO A 313 -4.35 -13.79 6.70
CA PRO A 313 -4.37 -13.09 7.99
C PRO A 313 -3.46 -13.73 9.04
N SER A 314 -2.91 -14.93 8.79
CA SER A 314 -2.21 -15.72 9.80
C SER A 314 -0.93 -15.05 10.30
N ILE A 315 -0.27 -14.26 9.46
CA ILE A 315 0.97 -13.54 9.81
C ILE A 315 0.67 -12.44 10.85
N LEU A 316 -0.36 -11.62 10.61
CA LEU A 316 -0.73 -10.57 11.57
C LEU A 316 -1.28 -11.15 12.88
N LYS A 317 -2.04 -12.24 12.79
CA LYS A 317 -2.54 -12.95 13.96
C LYS A 317 -1.39 -13.46 14.84
N GLU A 318 -0.38 -14.11 14.27
CA GLU A 318 0.82 -14.56 14.97
C GLU A 318 1.56 -13.40 15.64
N ILE A 319 1.69 -12.25 14.95
CA ILE A 319 2.36 -11.06 15.50
C ILE A 319 1.55 -10.48 16.67
N GLU A 320 0.24 -10.42 16.58
CA GLU A 320 -0.63 -9.90 17.64
C GLU A 320 -0.63 -10.82 18.86
N GLU A 321 -0.76 -12.15 18.66
CA GLU A 321 -0.69 -13.16 19.71
C GLU A 321 0.67 -13.18 20.42
N SER A 322 1.76 -12.79 19.76
CA SER A 322 3.08 -12.63 20.38
C SER A 322 3.17 -11.47 21.38
N GLY A 323 2.12 -10.64 21.50
CA GLY A 323 2.11 -9.44 22.33
C GLY A 323 2.88 -8.25 21.74
N PHE A 324 3.40 -8.36 20.51
CA PHE A 324 4.20 -7.31 19.87
C PHE A 324 3.44 -5.99 19.73
N VAL A 325 2.19 -6.05 19.24
CA VAL A 325 1.36 -4.85 19.08
C VAL A 325 1.04 -4.20 20.42
N LYS A 326 0.69 -5.01 21.43
CA LYS A 326 0.45 -4.56 22.79
C LYS A 326 1.69 -3.83 23.35
N LYS A 327 2.88 -4.37 23.14
CA LYS A 327 4.14 -3.74 23.55
C LYS A 327 4.39 -2.39 22.84
N LEU A 328 4.05 -2.27 21.56
CA LEU A 328 4.22 -1.01 20.82
C LEU A 328 3.33 0.10 21.37
N TYR A 329 2.07 -0.19 21.68
CA TYR A 329 1.08 0.82 22.10
C TYR A 329 0.96 0.99 23.61
N GLY A 330 1.65 0.19 24.42
CA GLY A 330 1.68 0.33 25.89
C GLY A 330 0.41 -0.15 26.58
N ASN A 331 -0.38 -1.03 25.98
CA ASN A 331 -1.66 -1.53 26.51
C ASN A 331 -1.54 -2.98 26.95
#